data_9f090eb65efb9d15735f14e69f869ee5
#
_entry.id   9f090eb65efb9d15735f14e69f869ee5
#
_cell.length_a   1.000
_cell.length_b   1.000
_cell.length_c   1.000
_cell.angle_alpha   90.00
_cell.angle_beta   90.00
_cell.angle_gamma   90.00
#
_symmetry.space_group_name_H-M   'P 1'
#
loop_
_entity.id
_entity.type
_entity.pdbx_description
1 polymer ?
#
loop_
_entity_poly.entity_id
_entity_poly.type
_entity_poly.pdbx_seq_one_letter_code
_entity_poly.pdbx_strand_id
1 'polypeptide(L)'
;GYTTGMVGKWGLGAPTTEGLPNRQGFDFFYGYNCQRQAHTLYPMHLWRNEERHLLNNKNVPPGANLVEGADPNDPASYADFELNDYAPELMHREAIKFLEENKDQPFFLYYASPLPHVPLQAPEKWVNYYRAKLGKEKPYTGKSYFPNQTPRATYAAMISYLDEQVGDLVGKLVELGVYENTIIIFTSDNGPTYAGGADTPFFDSAKPFKTEYGWAKGFVHEGGIRVPMIASWPNKIKTGSQSDHISVFYDMMPTFCDLVGITIPSNTDGISIVPTLMGKKNQKKHDYLYWEFPAYKGQQAVRMGKWKAIRRNIYEGNLAIELYDLESDIQELKNVADQHMDIVKKITTILDKAHTPSHLERFQFPQLGD
;
A
#
# COMPACT_ATOMS: atom_id res chain seq x y z
N GLY A 1 21.15 -15.95 6.91
CA GLY A 1 20.55 -17.23 6.99
C GLY A 1 19.24 -17.40 6.26
N TYR A 2 18.50 -16.31 5.91
CA TYR A 2 17.31 -16.38 5.07
C TYR A 2 17.66 -16.06 3.62
N THR A 3 17.11 -16.78 2.65
CA THR A 3 17.07 -16.35 1.26
C THR A 3 15.95 -15.31 1.10
N THR A 4 16.26 -14.17 0.53
CA THR A 4 15.36 -13.03 0.52
C THR A 4 14.91 -12.70 -0.90
N GLY A 5 13.59 -12.60 -1.11
CA GLY A 5 12.98 -12.24 -2.37
C GLY A 5 12.07 -11.02 -2.26
N MET A 6 12.16 -10.13 -3.24
CA MET A 6 11.22 -9.01 -3.43
C MET A 6 10.56 -9.15 -4.80
N VAL A 7 9.23 -9.22 -4.81
CA VAL A 7 8.44 -9.27 -6.03
C VAL A 7 7.41 -8.14 -6.01
N GLY A 8 7.30 -7.38 -7.09
CA GLY A 8 6.29 -6.34 -7.18
C GLY A 8 6.84 -4.94 -7.43
N LYS A 9 6.21 -3.94 -6.81
CA LYS A 9 6.56 -2.53 -7.01
C LYS A 9 7.55 -2.06 -5.95
N TRP A 10 8.80 -1.81 -6.38
CA TRP A 10 9.84 -1.13 -5.61
C TRP A 10 9.68 0.40 -5.67
N GLY A 11 10.72 1.17 -5.71
CA GLY A 11 10.65 2.63 -5.89
C GLY A 11 11.61 3.40 -4.98
N LEU A 12 12.49 2.69 -4.26
CA LEU A 12 13.43 3.29 -3.31
C LEU A 12 14.80 3.59 -3.94
N GLY A 13 15.01 3.23 -5.19
CA GLY A 13 16.22 3.57 -5.93
C GLY A 13 16.21 3.04 -7.36
N ALA A 14 16.89 3.78 -8.24
CA ALA A 14 17.06 3.42 -9.64
C ALA A 14 18.06 2.26 -9.80
N PRO A 15 18.04 1.53 -10.94
CA PRO A 15 19.11 0.63 -11.31
C PRO A 15 20.47 1.32 -11.24
N THR A 16 21.51 0.59 -10.83
CA THR A 16 22.88 1.08 -10.61
C THR A 16 23.10 1.98 -9.39
N THR A 17 22.05 2.29 -8.60
CA THR A 17 22.18 3.04 -7.34
C THR A 17 22.16 2.12 -6.12
N GLU A 18 22.55 2.65 -4.96
CA GLU A 18 22.47 1.92 -3.68
C GLU A 18 21.05 1.54 -3.29
N GLY A 19 20.03 2.26 -3.80
CA GLY A 19 18.63 1.96 -3.53
C GLY A 19 18.03 0.78 -4.31
N LEU A 20 18.83 0.08 -5.15
CA LEU A 20 18.37 -1.12 -5.86
C LEU A 20 18.01 -2.23 -4.86
N PRO A 21 16.93 -3.03 -5.05
CA PRO A 21 16.53 -4.09 -4.13
C PRO A 21 17.66 -5.04 -3.75
N ASN A 22 18.46 -5.50 -4.71
CA ASN A 22 19.59 -6.40 -4.49
C ASN A 22 20.72 -5.79 -3.64
N ARG A 23 20.81 -4.45 -3.55
CA ARG A 23 21.76 -3.74 -2.68
C ARG A 23 21.16 -3.38 -1.32
N GLN A 24 19.84 -3.58 -1.18
CA GLN A 24 19.10 -3.37 0.06
C GLN A 24 18.77 -4.68 0.80
N GLY A 25 19.47 -5.77 0.46
CA GLY A 25 19.40 -7.05 1.19
C GLY A 25 18.46 -8.09 0.58
N PHE A 26 17.99 -7.90 -0.65
CA PHE A 26 17.24 -8.93 -1.37
C PHE A 26 18.16 -9.70 -2.33
N ASP A 27 18.19 -11.03 -2.20
CA ASP A 27 18.93 -11.93 -3.10
C ASP A 27 18.26 -12.02 -4.48
N PHE A 28 16.93 -11.88 -4.51
CA PHE A 28 16.11 -11.93 -5.71
C PHE A 28 15.17 -10.72 -5.79
N PHE A 29 15.06 -10.15 -6.98
CA PHE A 29 14.08 -9.11 -7.30
C PHE A 29 13.40 -9.39 -8.64
N TYR A 30 12.07 -9.24 -8.69
CA TYR A 30 11.31 -9.21 -9.93
C TYR A 30 10.16 -8.22 -9.86
N GLY A 31 10.15 -7.20 -10.75
CA GLY A 31 9.05 -6.24 -10.75
C GLY A 31 9.37 -4.88 -11.36
N TYR A 32 8.64 -3.88 -10.90
CA TYR A 32 8.87 -2.48 -11.24
C TYR A 32 9.96 -1.88 -10.35
N ASN A 33 11.05 -1.42 -10.94
CA ASN A 33 12.05 -0.68 -10.18
C ASN A 33 11.62 0.76 -9.89
N CYS A 34 10.80 1.36 -10.77
CA CYS A 34 10.29 2.72 -10.63
C CYS A 34 8.78 2.73 -10.44
N GLN A 35 8.29 3.42 -9.40
CA GLN A 35 6.86 3.55 -9.10
C GLN A 35 6.04 4.09 -10.27
N ARG A 36 6.57 5.07 -11.03
CA ARG A 36 5.86 5.67 -12.16
C ARG A 36 5.65 4.68 -13.31
N GLN A 37 6.54 3.70 -13.47
CA GLN A 37 6.38 2.64 -14.46
C GLN A 37 5.15 1.76 -14.16
N ALA A 38 4.78 1.61 -12.89
CA ALA A 38 3.58 0.90 -12.46
C ALA A 38 2.26 1.65 -12.73
N HIS A 39 2.28 2.78 -13.44
CA HIS A 39 1.09 3.43 -13.98
C HIS A 39 0.59 2.78 -15.27
N THR A 40 1.14 1.65 -15.65
CA THR A 40 0.58 0.65 -16.56
C THR A 40 0.84 -0.74 -15.99
N LEU A 41 -0.16 -1.61 -16.03
CA LEU A 41 0.02 -3.02 -15.65
C LEU A 41 0.46 -3.89 -16.86
N TYR A 42 0.71 -3.25 -18.01
CA TYR A 42 1.28 -3.83 -19.22
C TYR A 42 2.51 -3.02 -19.67
N PRO A 43 3.60 -3.00 -18.86
CA PRO A 43 4.80 -2.24 -19.20
C PRO A 43 5.57 -2.91 -20.35
N MET A 44 6.47 -2.16 -21.01
CA MET A 44 7.37 -2.72 -22.03
C MET A 44 8.47 -3.61 -21.44
N HIS A 45 8.74 -3.49 -20.13
CA HIS A 45 9.70 -4.33 -19.42
C HIS A 45 9.42 -4.33 -17.92
N LEU A 46 9.88 -5.37 -17.27
CA LEU A 46 10.10 -5.46 -15.83
C LEU A 46 11.60 -5.61 -15.55
N TRP A 47 11.97 -5.67 -14.30
CA TRP A 47 13.33 -5.92 -13.88
C TRP A 47 13.44 -7.29 -13.22
N ARG A 48 14.45 -8.05 -13.62
CA ARG A 48 14.90 -9.26 -12.92
C ARG A 48 16.28 -8.94 -12.34
N ASN A 49 16.34 -8.73 -11.05
CA ASN A 49 17.54 -8.19 -10.39
C ASN A 49 18.00 -6.88 -11.08
N GLU A 50 19.18 -6.85 -11.63
CA GLU A 50 19.75 -5.66 -12.31
C GLU A 50 19.46 -5.64 -13.83
N GLU A 51 18.78 -6.66 -14.37
CA GLU A 51 18.55 -6.81 -15.82
C GLU A 51 17.10 -6.50 -16.22
N ARG A 52 16.95 -5.91 -17.40
CA ARG A 52 15.61 -5.70 -17.99
C ARG A 52 15.08 -7.00 -18.58
N HIS A 53 13.91 -7.40 -18.13
CA HIS A 53 13.11 -8.43 -18.76
C HIS A 53 12.11 -7.74 -19.71
N LEU A 54 12.40 -7.78 -21.02
CA LEU A 54 11.55 -7.19 -22.05
C LEU A 54 10.25 -7.97 -22.19
N LEU A 55 9.14 -7.24 -22.33
CA LEU A 55 7.79 -7.78 -22.45
C LEU A 55 7.22 -7.48 -23.85
N ASN A 56 6.27 -8.30 -24.27
CA ASN A 56 5.62 -8.16 -25.58
C ASN A 56 4.44 -7.16 -25.51
N ASN A 57 4.71 -5.94 -25.07
CA ASN A 57 3.74 -4.86 -24.99
C ASN A 57 4.16 -3.68 -25.85
N LYS A 58 3.19 -3.03 -26.51
CA LYS A 58 3.42 -1.72 -27.13
C LYS A 58 3.49 -0.62 -26.07
N ASN A 59 4.20 0.46 -26.40
CA ASN A 59 4.26 1.62 -25.51
C ASN A 59 2.96 2.44 -25.61
N VAL A 60 2.15 2.43 -24.55
CA VAL A 60 0.99 3.30 -24.43
C VAL A 60 1.25 4.27 -23.27
N PRO A 61 1.21 5.59 -23.50
CA PRO A 61 1.43 6.57 -22.43
C PRO A 61 0.44 6.40 -21.28
N PRO A 62 0.88 6.41 -20.00
CA PRO A 62 -0.01 6.18 -18.86
C PRO A 62 -1.21 7.13 -18.74
N GLY A 63 -1.11 8.33 -19.27
CA GLY A 63 -2.19 9.33 -19.27
C GLY A 63 -2.99 9.38 -20.57
N ALA A 64 -2.94 8.34 -21.41
CA ALA A 64 -3.72 8.30 -22.64
C ALA A 64 -5.22 8.34 -22.38
N ASN A 65 -5.95 9.03 -23.25
CA ASN A 65 -7.41 9.12 -23.25
C ASN A 65 -7.98 8.35 -24.44
N LEU A 66 -9.29 8.12 -24.44
CA LEU A 66 -9.96 7.70 -25.66
C LEU A 66 -9.73 8.73 -26.79
N VAL A 67 -9.66 8.25 -28.02
CA VAL A 67 -9.54 9.10 -29.21
C VAL A 67 -10.76 10.05 -29.26
N GLU A 68 -10.53 11.29 -29.65
CA GLU A 68 -11.58 12.27 -29.81
C GLU A 68 -12.66 11.76 -30.78
N GLY A 69 -13.93 11.84 -30.36
CA GLY A 69 -15.07 11.33 -31.14
C GLY A 69 -15.35 9.83 -31.02
N ALA A 70 -14.51 9.05 -30.29
CA ALA A 70 -14.80 7.65 -30.04
C ALA A 70 -16.02 7.48 -29.12
N ASP A 71 -16.86 6.48 -29.41
CA ASP A 71 -18.00 6.14 -28.52
C ASP A 71 -17.48 5.41 -27.26
N PRO A 72 -17.64 5.97 -26.07
CA PRO A 72 -17.21 5.32 -24.83
C PRO A 72 -17.98 4.02 -24.51
N ASN A 73 -19.11 3.76 -25.17
CA ASN A 73 -19.88 2.54 -24.98
C ASN A 73 -19.50 1.44 -25.98
N ASP A 74 -18.71 1.76 -27.03
CA ASP A 74 -18.22 0.77 -27.97
C ASP A 74 -16.93 0.12 -27.45
N PRO A 75 -16.90 -1.22 -27.22
CA PRO A 75 -15.67 -1.93 -26.85
C PRO A 75 -14.50 -1.67 -27.80
N ALA A 76 -14.74 -1.50 -29.11
CA ALA A 76 -13.71 -1.24 -30.10
C ALA A 76 -12.91 0.06 -29.81
N SER A 77 -13.53 1.02 -29.11
CA SER A 77 -12.84 2.25 -28.70
C SER A 77 -11.69 2.03 -27.71
N TYR A 78 -11.60 0.86 -27.09
CA TYR A 78 -10.59 0.50 -26.09
C TYR A 78 -9.50 -0.44 -26.64
N ALA A 79 -9.55 -0.84 -27.91
CA ALA A 79 -8.62 -1.81 -28.51
C ALA A 79 -7.14 -1.40 -28.37
N ASP A 80 -6.84 -0.11 -28.32
CA ASP A 80 -5.47 0.38 -28.12
C ASP A 80 -4.91 0.12 -26.70
N PHE A 81 -5.76 -0.19 -25.74
CA PHE A 81 -5.42 -0.46 -24.36
C PHE A 81 -5.43 -1.97 -24.02
N GLU A 82 -5.76 -2.81 -25.00
CA GLU A 82 -5.62 -4.27 -24.91
C GLU A 82 -4.16 -4.65 -25.26
N LEU A 83 -3.46 -5.20 -24.28
CA LEU A 83 -2.03 -5.51 -24.34
C LEU A 83 -1.80 -6.97 -23.94
N ASN A 84 -0.56 -7.48 -24.10
CA ASN A 84 -0.30 -8.93 -24.02
C ASN A 84 0.18 -9.40 -22.65
N ASP A 85 1.31 -8.86 -22.19
CA ASP A 85 2.01 -9.35 -20.99
C ASP A 85 1.56 -8.56 -19.74
N TYR A 86 0.70 -9.18 -18.95
CA TYR A 86 0.16 -8.59 -17.73
C TYR A 86 1.14 -8.74 -16.56
N ALA A 87 1.72 -7.62 -16.12
CA ALA A 87 2.78 -7.62 -15.10
C ALA A 87 2.39 -8.30 -13.77
N PRO A 88 1.17 -8.12 -13.21
CA PRO A 88 0.80 -8.81 -11.97
C PRO A 88 0.79 -10.33 -12.09
N GLU A 89 0.46 -10.89 -13.28
CA GLU A 89 0.53 -12.32 -13.53
C GLU A 89 1.98 -12.82 -13.59
N LEU A 90 2.85 -12.07 -14.28
CA LEU A 90 4.27 -12.39 -14.35
C LEU A 90 4.93 -12.34 -12.96
N MET A 91 4.60 -11.33 -12.16
CA MET A 91 5.06 -11.21 -10.78
C MET A 91 4.58 -12.38 -9.93
N HIS A 92 3.31 -12.76 -10.07
CA HIS A 92 2.76 -13.88 -9.33
C HIS A 92 3.47 -15.20 -9.65
N ARG A 93 3.74 -15.47 -10.94
CA ARG A 93 4.52 -16.63 -11.37
C ARG A 93 5.92 -16.65 -10.75
N GLU A 94 6.60 -15.52 -10.68
CA GLU A 94 7.91 -15.43 -10.07
C GLU A 94 7.87 -15.59 -8.53
N ALA A 95 6.80 -15.12 -7.88
CA ALA A 95 6.61 -15.36 -6.44
C ALA A 95 6.40 -16.86 -6.14
N ILE A 96 5.56 -17.55 -6.92
CA ILE A 96 5.37 -19.00 -6.80
C ILE A 96 6.69 -19.74 -7.03
N LYS A 97 7.42 -19.40 -8.10
CA LYS A 97 8.73 -19.97 -8.42
C LYS A 97 9.74 -19.77 -7.28
N PHE A 98 9.78 -18.58 -6.69
CA PHE A 98 10.65 -18.29 -5.54
C PHE A 98 10.35 -19.23 -4.35
N LEU A 99 9.09 -19.51 -4.06
CA LEU A 99 8.71 -20.45 -2.99
C LEU A 99 9.18 -21.88 -3.33
N GLU A 100 9.00 -22.34 -4.58
CA GLU A 100 9.42 -23.66 -5.03
C GLU A 100 10.93 -23.87 -4.92
N GLU A 101 11.72 -22.86 -5.32
CA GLU A 101 13.18 -22.91 -5.32
C GLU A 101 13.79 -22.82 -3.91
N ASN A 102 13.04 -22.28 -2.93
CA ASN A 102 13.56 -22.01 -1.58
C ASN A 102 12.87 -22.80 -0.46
N LYS A 103 12.04 -23.78 -0.79
CA LYS A 103 11.25 -24.57 0.19
C LYS A 103 12.10 -25.31 1.24
N ASP A 104 13.34 -25.68 0.91
CA ASP A 104 14.23 -26.50 1.73
C ASP A 104 15.13 -25.64 2.65
N GLN A 105 14.96 -24.32 2.66
CA GLN A 105 15.73 -23.38 3.47
C GLN A 105 14.87 -22.24 3.99
N PRO A 106 15.28 -21.52 5.05
CA PRO A 106 14.55 -20.33 5.49
C PRO A 106 14.49 -19.28 4.40
N PHE A 107 13.30 -18.73 4.16
CA PHE A 107 13.11 -17.67 3.17
C PHE A 107 12.28 -16.52 3.74
N PHE A 108 12.46 -15.33 3.13
CA PHE A 108 11.65 -14.15 3.33
C PHE A 108 11.20 -13.63 1.96
N LEU A 109 9.92 -13.64 1.69
CA LEU A 109 9.33 -13.08 0.47
C LEU A 109 8.55 -11.81 0.79
N TYR A 110 8.99 -10.67 0.25
CA TYR A 110 8.23 -9.43 0.24
C TYR A 110 7.50 -9.29 -1.10
N TYR A 111 6.19 -9.55 -1.11
CA TYR A 111 5.37 -9.45 -2.31
C TYR A 111 4.59 -8.14 -2.31
N ALA A 112 5.18 -7.08 -2.89
CA ALA A 112 4.60 -5.75 -3.04
C ALA A 112 3.73 -5.69 -4.32
N SER A 113 2.60 -6.41 -4.33
CA SER A 113 1.68 -6.45 -5.47
C SER A 113 1.25 -5.03 -5.87
N PRO A 114 1.24 -4.68 -7.18
CA PRO A 114 0.70 -3.40 -7.63
C PRO A 114 -0.84 -3.34 -7.59
N LEU A 115 -1.53 -4.45 -7.33
CA LEU A 115 -2.99 -4.51 -7.24
C LEU A 115 -3.50 -4.05 -5.88
N PRO A 116 -4.65 -3.37 -5.82
CA PRO A 116 -5.51 -2.89 -6.91
C PRO A 116 -5.24 -1.44 -7.32
N HIS A 117 -3.96 -1.02 -7.44
CA HIS A 117 -3.60 0.33 -7.90
C HIS A 117 -4.07 0.56 -9.36
N VAL A 118 -4.53 1.76 -9.66
CA VAL A 118 -4.86 2.17 -11.03
C VAL A 118 -3.61 2.19 -11.94
N PRO A 119 -3.72 1.91 -13.25
CA PRO A 119 -4.94 1.88 -14.05
C PRO A 119 -5.80 0.64 -13.80
N LEU A 120 -7.09 0.76 -14.10
CA LEU A 120 -8.05 -0.33 -13.95
C LEU A 120 -7.82 -1.36 -15.07
N GLN A 121 -7.08 -2.40 -14.76
CA GLN A 121 -6.70 -3.49 -15.65
C GLN A 121 -6.71 -4.81 -14.88
N ALA A 122 -7.45 -5.80 -15.35
CA ALA A 122 -7.60 -7.09 -14.69
C ALA A 122 -7.83 -8.21 -15.73
N PRO A 123 -7.59 -9.49 -15.37
CA PRO A 123 -7.93 -10.61 -16.23
C PRO A 123 -9.40 -10.64 -16.61
N GLU A 124 -9.67 -10.89 -17.90
CA GLU A 124 -11.01 -10.82 -18.50
C GLU A 124 -12.03 -11.74 -17.79
N LYS A 125 -11.59 -12.91 -17.28
CA LYS A 125 -12.47 -13.82 -16.52
C LYS A 125 -13.16 -13.12 -15.34
N TRP A 126 -12.42 -12.31 -14.59
CA TRP A 126 -12.93 -11.58 -13.44
C TRP A 126 -13.73 -10.35 -13.85
N VAL A 127 -13.30 -9.66 -14.90
CA VAL A 127 -14.04 -8.50 -15.44
C VAL A 127 -15.41 -8.94 -15.93
N ASN A 128 -15.51 -10.03 -16.70
CA ASN A 128 -16.79 -10.58 -17.17
C ASN A 128 -17.71 -11.03 -16.03
N TYR A 129 -17.13 -11.66 -15.00
CA TYR A 129 -17.89 -12.04 -13.81
C TYR A 129 -18.56 -10.82 -13.15
N TYR A 130 -17.83 -9.70 -13.01
CA TYR A 130 -18.39 -8.51 -12.39
C TYR A 130 -19.26 -7.67 -13.33
N ARG A 131 -19.00 -7.66 -14.64
CA ARG A 131 -19.92 -7.08 -15.63
C ARG A 131 -21.32 -7.71 -15.52
N ALA A 132 -21.37 -9.02 -15.42
CA ALA A 132 -22.64 -9.73 -15.25
C ALA A 132 -23.35 -9.38 -13.92
N LYS A 133 -22.62 -9.13 -12.85
CA LYS A 133 -23.17 -8.78 -11.54
C LYS A 133 -23.59 -7.33 -11.38
N LEU A 134 -22.80 -6.39 -11.89
CA LEU A 134 -22.99 -4.96 -11.66
C LEU A 134 -23.80 -4.27 -12.75
N GLY A 135 -23.95 -4.92 -13.93
CA GLY A 135 -24.71 -4.38 -15.05
C GLY A 135 -24.06 -3.17 -15.70
N LYS A 136 -24.88 -2.26 -16.24
CA LYS A 136 -24.40 -1.05 -16.92
C LYS A 136 -23.79 -0.06 -15.94
N GLU A 137 -22.66 0.51 -16.32
CA GLU A 137 -21.96 1.53 -15.57
C GLU A 137 -21.43 2.64 -16.49
N LYS A 138 -21.03 3.77 -15.91
CA LYS A 138 -20.47 4.88 -16.67
C LYS A 138 -19.02 4.58 -17.02
N PRO A 139 -18.64 4.60 -18.31
CA PRO A 139 -17.25 4.44 -18.72
C PRO A 139 -16.34 5.55 -18.17
N TYR A 140 -15.09 5.20 -17.87
CA TYR A 140 -14.00 6.12 -17.62
C TYR A 140 -13.23 6.36 -18.92
N THR A 141 -13.24 7.59 -19.43
CA THR A 141 -12.66 7.93 -20.74
C THR A 141 -11.16 8.30 -20.71
N GLY A 142 -10.53 8.19 -19.52
CA GLY A 142 -9.15 8.62 -19.30
C GLY A 142 -9.07 10.05 -18.74
N LYS A 143 -7.95 10.37 -18.18
CA LYS A 143 -7.51 11.71 -17.75
C LYS A 143 -6.07 11.64 -17.23
N SER A 144 -5.80 10.77 -16.29
CA SER A 144 -4.48 10.56 -15.67
C SER A 144 -4.05 9.08 -15.73
N TYR A 145 -4.99 8.20 -16.07
CA TYR A 145 -4.81 6.75 -16.24
C TYR A 145 -5.61 6.28 -17.46
N PHE A 146 -5.34 5.07 -17.91
CA PHE A 146 -5.99 4.49 -19.09
C PHE A 146 -7.51 4.49 -18.96
N PRO A 147 -8.21 4.74 -20.10
CA PRO A 147 -9.66 4.57 -20.18
C PRO A 147 -10.06 3.15 -19.81
N ASN A 148 -11.27 3.01 -19.28
CA ASN A 148 -11.86 1.71 -19.00
C ASN A 148 -13.38 1.76 -19.22
N GLN A 149 -13.91 0.81 -19.99
CA GLN A 149 -15.33 0.77 -20.32
C GLN A 149 -16.21 0.43 -19.13
N THR A 150 -15.70 -0.43 -18.23
CA THR A 150 -16.44 -0.94 -17.07
C THR A 150 -15.62 -0.80 -15.79
N PRO A 151 -15.39 0.45 -15.32
CA PRO A 151 -14.44 0.74 -14.26
C PRO A 151 -14.79 0.08 -12.92
N ARG A 152 -16.06 0.00 -12.54
CA ARG A 152 -16.49 -0.70 -11.30
C ARG A 152 -16.23 -2.21 -11.42
N ALA A 153 -16.64 -2.82 -12.53
CA ALA A 153 -16.40 -4.24 -12.75
C ALA A 153 -14.91 -4.56 -12.75
N THR A 154 -14.09 -3.73 -13.39
CA THR A 154 -12.64 -3.94 -13.45
C THR A 154 -11.96 -3.73 -12.09
N TYR A 155 -12.38 -2.73 -11.30
CA TYR A 155 -11.82 -2.55 -9.95
C TYR A 155 -12.13 -3.73 -9.03
N ALA A 156 -13.39 -4.21 -9.04
CA ALA A 156 -13.77 -5.42 -8.32
C ALA A 156 -13.00 -6.66 -8.80
N ALA A 157 -12.79 -6.77 -10.12
CA ALA A 157 -11.99 -7.84 -10.73
C ALA A 157 -10.53 -7.82 -10.25
N MET A 158 -9.91 -6.65 -10.15
CA MET A 158 -8.54 -6.51 -9.63
C MET A 158 -8.42 -7.02 -8.19
N ILE A 159 -9.40 -6.71 -7.34
CA ILE A 159 -9.43 -7.17 -5.94
C ILE A 159 -9.59 -8.69 -5.88
N SER A 160 -10.51 -9.26 -6.66
CA SER A 160 -10.69 -10.71 -6.71
C SER A 160 -9.48 -11.45 -7.29
N TYR A 161 -8.79 -10.84 -8.24
CA TYR A 161 -7.55 -11.41 -8.77
C TYR A 161 -6.41 -11.36 -7.75
N LEU A 162 -6.32 -10.30 -6.96
CA LEU A 162 -5.39 -10.25 -5.83
C LEU A 162 -5.69 -11.34 -4.79
N ASP A 163 -6.97 -11.55 -4.46
CA ASP A 163 -7.41 -12.60 -3.53
C ASP A 163 -7.07 -14.00 -4.07
N GLU A 164 -7.29 -14.24 -5.38
CA GLU A 164 -6.87 -15.47 -6.07
C GLU A 164 -5.35 -15.70 -5.92
N GLN A 165 -4.53 -14.68 -6.18
CA GLN A 165 -3.08 -14.78 -6.03
C GLN A 165 -2.63 -15.11 -4.59
N VAL A 166 -3.31 -14.53 -3.59
CA VAL A 166 -3.05 -14.88 -2.18
C VAL A 166 -3.43 -16.34 -1.92
N GLY A 167 -4.57 -16.79 -2.44
CA GLY A 167 -5.00 -18.19 -2.36
C GLY A 167 -3.99 -19.16 -2.97
N ASP A 168 -3.47 -18.83 -4.15
CA ASP A 168 -2.46 -19.65 -4.84
C ASP A 168 -1.14 -19.73 -4.04
N LEU A 169 -0.68 -18.62 -3.45
CA LEU A 169 0.51 -18.62 -2.59
C LEU A 169 0.32 -19.49 -1.35
N VAL A 170 -0.82 -19.38 -0.69
CA VAL A 170 -1.16 -20.21 0.47
C VAL A 170 -1.23 -21.69 0.06
N GLY A 171 -1.93 -21.99 -1.05
CA GLY A 171 -2.02 -23.35 -1.60
C GLY A 171 -0.64 -23.93 -1.94
N LYS A 172 0.24 -23.12 -2.52
CA LYS A 172 1.61 -23.53 -2.85
C LYS A 172 2.43 -23.82 -1.58
N LEU A 173 2.34 -23.02 -0.54
CA LEU A 173 3.00 -23.30 0.75
C LEU A 173 2.54 -24.61 1.38
N VAL A 174 1.24 -24.94 1.25
CA VAL A 174 0.67 -26.22 1.70
C VAL A 174 1.21 -27.39 0.86
N GLU A 175 1.19 -27.25 -0.48
CA GLU A 175 1.74 -28.24 -1.43
C GLU A 175 3.21 -28.56 -1.14
N LEU A 176 4.01 -27.52 -0.85
CA LEU A 176 5.44 -27.64 -0.53
C LEU A 176 5.72 -28.16 0.90
N GLY A 177 4.69 -28.30 1.74
CA GLY A 177 4.83 -28.79 3.12
C GLY A 177 5.48 -27.80 4.09
N VAL A 178 5.54 -26.50 3.76
CA VAL A 178 6.17 -25.46 4.58
C VAL A 178 5.17 -24.50 5.24
N TYR A 179 3.88 -24.62 4.94
CA TYR A 179 2.83 -23.74 5.44
C TYR A 179 2.78 -23.63 6.97
N GLU A 180 2.90 -24.76 7.68
CA GLU A 180 2.84 -24.82 9.14
C GLU A 180 3.99 -24.03 9.83
N ASN A 181 5.10 -23.83 9.14
CA ASN A 181 6.26 -23.07 9.63
C ASN A 181 6.44 -21.73 8.93
N THR A 182 5.40 -21.22 8.28
CA THR A 182 5.42 -19.92 7.57
C THR A 182 4.46 -18.95 8.23
N ILE A 183 4.95 -17.75 8.60
CA ILE A 183 4.09 -16.62 8.93
C ILE A 183 3.74 -15.87 7.64
N ILE A 184 2.44 -15.64 7.43
CA ILE A 184 1.92 -14.85 6.31
C ILE A 184 1.31 -13.58 6.88
N ILE A 185 1.75 -12.43 6.38
CA ILE A 185 1.20 -11.12 6.75
C ILE A 185 0.66 -10.47 5.48
N PHE A 186 -0.64 -10.15 5.49
CA PHE A 186 -1.30 -9.40 4.43
C PHE A 186 -1.69 -8.02 4.95
N THR A 187 -1.34 -6.99 4.17
CA THR A 187 -1.68 -5.60 4.49
C THR A 187 -1.65 -4.74 3.22
N SER A 188 -1.93 -3.45 3.34
CA SER A 188 -1.81 -2.47 2.26
C SER A 188 -0.85 -1.34 2.65
N ASP A 189 -0.25 -0.68 1.66
CA ASP A 189 0.66 0.45 1.86
C ASP A 189 -0.06 1.75 2.23
N ASN A 190 -1.31 1.91 1.76
CA ASN A 190 -2.17 3.06 2.03
C ASN A 190 -3.65 2.75 1.81
N GLY A 191 -4.50 3.69 2.17
CA GLY A 191 -5.94 3.62 1.92
C GLY A 191 -6.31 3.69 0.44
N PRO A 192 -7.61 3.51 0.08
CA PRO A 192 -8.05 3.36 -1.29
C PRO A 192 -7.85 4.61 -2.14
N THR A 193 -7.71 4.40 -3.45
CA THR A 193 -7.61 5.47 -4.44
C THR A 193 -8.98 6.07 -4.76
N TYR A 194 -8.98 7.35 -5.12
CA TYR A 194 -10.13 8.10 -5.67
C TYR A 194 -9.91 8.47 -7.15
N ALA A 195 -8.82 8.00 -7.77
CA ALA A 195 -8.40 8.37 -9.11
C ALA A 195 -8.65 7.25 -10.13
N GLY A 196 -8.43 7.56 -11.42
CA GLY A 196 -8.33 6.58 -12.49
C GLY A 196 -9.61 5.81 -12.82
N GLY A 197 -10.78 6.36 -12.50
CA GLY A 197 -12.06 5.71 -12.71
C GLY A 197 -12.56 4.86 -11.54
N ALA A 198 -11.77 4.73 -10.45
CA ALA A 198 -12.25 4.09 -9.23
C ALA A 198 -13.43 4.87 -8.63
N ASP A 199 -14.57 4.21 -8.48
CA ASP A 199 -15.78 4.81 -7.94
C ASP A 199 -15.80 4.68 -6.41
N THR A 200 -15.12 5.60 -5.74
CA THR A 200 -14.97 5.59 -4.28
C THR A 200 -16.30 5.61 -3.52
N PRO A 201 -17.29 6.44 -3.91
CA PRO A 201 -18.59 6.42 -3.25
C PRO A 201 -19.34 5.09 -3.40
N PHE A 202 -19.18 4.41 -4.53
CA PHE A 202 -19.81 3.11 -4.76
C PHE A 202 -19.19 2.00 -3.91
N PHE A 203 -17.85 1.96 -3.84
CA PHE A 203 -17.15 0.88 -3.14
C PHE A 203 -17.05 1.11 -1.63
N ASP A 204 -16.93 2.37 -1.18
CA ASP A 204 -16.73 2.72 0.24
C ASP A 204 -15.67 1.84 0.94
N SER A 205 -14.55 1.63 0.24
CA SER A 205 -13.58 0.55 0.52
C SER A 205 -12.84 0.69 1.86
N ALA A 206 -12.82 1.87 2.47
CA ALA A 206 -12.17 2.10 3.76
C ALA A 206 -13.17 2.33 4.90
N LYS A 207 -14.46 2.00 4.69
CA LYS A 207 -15.45 2.10 5.77
C LYS A 207 -14.97 1.41 7.05
N PRO A 208 -15.11 2.03 8.25
CA PRO A 208 -15.94 3.20 8.56
C PRO A 208 -15.27 4.56 8.33
N PHE A 209 -14.03 4.62 7.82
CA PHE A 209 -13.31 5.87 7.57
C PHE A 209 -13.85 6.58 6.32
N LYS A 210 -13.67 7.89 6.25
CA LYS A 210 -14.01 8.68 5.08
C LYS A 210 -13.02 8.41 3.94
N THR A 211 -13.50 8.27 2.71
CA THR A 211 -12.71 7.82 1.55
C THR A 211 -12.69 8.80 0.38
N GLU A 212 -13.21 10.01 0.55
CA GLU A 212 -13.17 11.06 -0.47
C GLU A 212 -11.77 11.65 -0.65
N TYR A 213 -11.60 12.44 -1.72
CA TYR A 213 -10.43 13.31 -1.87
C TYR A 213 -10.26 14.18 -0.63
N GLY A 214 -9.09 14.18 -0.04
CA GLY A 214 -8.79 14.85 1.22
C GLY A 214 -8.75 13.92 2.45
N TRP A 215 -9.28 12.70 2.36
CA TRP A 215 -9.32 11.72 3.46
C TRP A 215 -8.73 10.35 3.11
N ALA A 216 -8.64 10.00 1.83
CA ALA A 216 -8.15 8.71 1.34
C ALA A 216 -6.65 8.78 0.97
N LYS A 217 -6.19 7.93 0.05
CA LYS A 217 -4.79 7.87 -0.43
C LYS A 217 -4.19 9.27 -0.65
N GLY A 218 -2.98 9.48 -0.10
CA GLY A 218 -2.26 10.75 -0.19
C GLY A 218 -2.58 11.74 0.93
N PHE A 219 -3.44 11.36 1.88
CA PHE A 219 -3.77 12.16 3.06
C PHE A 219 -3.50 11.38 4.33
N VAL A 220 -3.14 12.11 5.39
CA VAL A 220 -2.78 11.53 6.70
C VAL A 220 -3.98 11.26 7.62
N HIS A 221 -5.20 11.39 7.09
CA HIS A 221 -6.43 10.97 7.77
C HIS A 221 -6.52 9.45 7.88
N GLU A 222 -7.38 8.94 8.76
CA GLU A 222 -7.54 7.48 8.97
C GLU A 222 -7.83 6.74 7.66
N GLY A 223 -8.69 7.27 6.78
CA GLY A 223 -8.99 6.68 5.48
C GLY A 223 -7.80 6.58 4.52
N GLY A 224 -6.74 7.38 4.74
CA GLY A 224 -5.51 7.36 3.94
C GLY A 224 -4.40 6.48 4.51
N ILE A 225 -4.32 6.33 5.83
CA ILE A 225 -3.20 5.66 6.49
C ILE A 225 -3.59 4.44 7.34
N ARG A 226 -4.85 4.29 7.74
CA ARG A 226 -5.30 3.12 8.48
C ARG A 226 -5.77 2.03 7.52
N VAL A 227 -5.01 0.96 7.47
CA VAL A 227 -5.16 -0.15 6.53
C VAL A 227 -5.45 -1.46 7.26
N PRO A 228 -6.10 -2.44 6.60
CA PRO A 228 -6.29 -3.76 7.18
C PRO A 228 -4.95 -4.48 7.34
N MET A 229 -4.84 -5.31 8.37
CA MET A 229 -3.73 -6.25 8.55
C MET A 229 -4.27 -7.61 8.98
N ILE A 230 -3.82 -8.66 8.30
CA ILE A 230 -4.10 -10.06 8.65
C ILE A 230 -2.77 -10.77 8.83
N ALA A 231 -2.61 -11.50 9.93
CA ALA A 231 -1.45 -12.35 10.15
C ALA A 231 -1.91 -13.79 10.41
N SER A 232 -1.31 -14.73 9.70
CA SER A 232 -1.56 -16.17 9.85
C SER A 232 -0.26 -16.90 10.08
N TRP A 233 -0.22 -17.72 11.12
CA TRP A 233 0.85 -18.66 11.37
C TRP A 233 0.24 -19.89 12.08
N PRO A 234 0.03 -20.98 11.36
CA PRO A 234 -0.58 -22.17 11.95
C PRO A 234 0.13 -22.60 13.25
N ASN A 235 -0.64 -23.04 14.23
CA ASN A 235 -0.17 -23.48 15.54
C ASN A 235 0.57 -22.43 16.41
N LYS A 236 0.72 -21.19 15.94
CA LYS A 236 1.35 -20.08 16.67
C LYS A 236 0.39 -18.93 16.92
N ILE A 237 -0.32 -18.47 15.88
CA ILE A 237 -1.34 -17.44 16.01
C ILE A 237 -2.69 -18.13 16.13
N LYS A 238 -3.45 -17.78 17.16
CA LYS A 238 -4.79 -18.37 17.41
C LYS A 238 -5.74 -18.00 16.26
N THR A 239 -6.31 -19.00 15.62
CA THR A 239 -7.30 -18.81 14.55
C THR A 239 -8.49 -17.97 15.02
N GLY A 240 -8.93 -17.00 14.19
CA GLY A 240 -10.04 -16.11 14.47
C GLY A 240 -9.78 -15.09 15.59
N SER A 241 -8.54 -14.94 16.06
CA SER A 241 -8.20 -13.89 17.03
C SER A 241 -8.26 -12.51 16.39
N GLN A 242 -8.64 -11.51 17.20
CA GLN A 242 -8.67 -10.10 16.83
C GLN A 242 -7.94 -9.28 17.87
N SER A 243 -7.40 -8.14 17.49
CA SER A 243 -6.69 -7.23 18.37
C SER A 243 -6.94 -5.78 17.98
N ASP A 244 -7.19 -4.93 18.99
CA ASP A 244 -7.29 -3.47 18.85
C ASP A 244 -5.94 -2.77 19.10
N HIS A 245 -4.83 -3.54 19.11
CA HIS A 245 -3.50 -2.95 19.26
C HIS A 245 -3.20 -2.04 18.08
N ILE A 246 -2.82 -0.80 18.36
CA ILE A 246 -2.42 0.17 17.34
C ILE A 246 -0.96 -0.08 16.98
N SER A 247 -0.70 -0.43 15.74
CA SER A 247 0.62 -0.66 15.17
C SER A 247 0.84 0.18 13.91
N VAL A 248 2.06 0.26 13.47
CA VAL A 248 2.48 1.06 12.30
C VAL A 248 3.58 0.34 11.53
N PHE A 249 3.84 0.72 10.27
CA PHE A 249 4.79 -0.02 9.42
C PHE A 249 6.21 -0.09 9.97
N TYR A 250 6.69 0.92 10.68
CA TYR A 250 8.02 0.85 11.30
C TYR A 250 8.12 -0.15 12.45
N ASP A 251 6.99 -0.75 12.91
CA ASP A 251 6.97 -1.88 13.85
C ASP A 251 7.36 -3.20 13.20
N MET A 252 7.32 -3.29 11.85
CA MET A 252 7.58 -4.55 11.14
C MET A 252 9.04 -4.99 11.29
N MET A 253 10.01 -4.06 11.19
CA MET A 253 11.42 -4.41 11.38
C MET A 253 11.70 -5.01 12.77
N PRO A 254 11.37 -4.34 13.91
CA PRO A 254 11.57 -4.94 15.22
C PRO A 254 10.74 -6.22 15.42
N THR A 255 9.58 -6.37 14.78
CA THR A 255 8.78 -7.60 14.82
C THR A 255 9.52 -8.76 14.14
N PHE A 256 10.07 -8.53 12.95
CA PHE A 256 10.85 -9.56 12.25
C PHE A 256 12.12 -9.91 13.00
N CYS A 257 12.84 -8.93 13.56
CA CYS A 257 14.00 -9.20 14.41
C CYS A 257 13.66 -10.10 15.61
N ASP A 258 12.55 -9.79 16.30
CA ASP A 258 12.08 -10.56 17.46
C ASP A 258 11.66 -12.00 17.06
N LEU A 259 10.96 -12.15 15.91
CA LEU A 259 10.54 -13.45 15.38
C LEU A 259 11.73 -14.37 15.07
N VAL A 260 12.84 -13.83 14.58
CA VAL A 260 14.03 -14.61 14.21
C VAL A 260 15.12 -14.60 15.28
N GLY A 261 14.87 -13.95 16.43
CA GLY A 261 15.76 -13.95 17.58
C GLY A 261 17.05 -13.14 17.41
N ILE A 262 17.03 -12.08 16.60
CA ILE A 262 18.16 -11.15 16.43
C ILE A 262 17.92 -9.84 17.19
N THR A 263 19.00 -9.15 17.53
CA THR A 263 18.93 -7.87 18.24
C THR A 263 18.22 -6.83 17.39
N ILE A 264 17.20 -6.18 17.96
CA ILE A 264 16.50 -5.05 17.33
C ILE A 264 17.47 -3.86 17.25
N PRO A 265 17.66 -3.23 16.07
CA PRO A 265 18.48 -2.04 15.94
C PRO A 265 18.02 -0.91 16.86
N SER A 266 18.96 -0.23 17.51
CA SER A 266 18.65 0.85 18.47
C SER A 266 18.16 2.15 17.82
N ASN A 267 18.31 2.29 16.51
CA ASN A 267 17.91 3.45 15.71
C ASN A 267 16.54 3.27 15.03
N THR A 268 15.64 2.49 15.62
CA THR A 268 14.26 2.33 15.14
C THR A 268 13.27 2.93 16.14
N ASP A 269 12.24 3.59 15.64
CA ASP A 269 11.10 4.07 16.42
C ASP A 269 10.04 2.97 16.66
N GLY A 270 10.20 1.83 15.99
CA GLY A 270 9.25 0.72 16.05
C GLY A 270 9.36 -0.13 17.31
N ILE A 271 8.28 -0.81 17.64
CA ILE A 271 8.20 -1.81 18.69
C ILE A 271 7.70 -3.14 18.13
N SER A 272 8.23 -4.26 18.65
CA SER A 272 7.76 -5.58 18.22
C SER A 272 6.28 -5.80 18.57
N ILE A 273 5.49 -6.28 17.63
CA ILE A 273 4.09 -6.70 17.85
C ILE A 273 3.97 -8.22 18.05
N VAL A 274 5.07 -8.95 18.21
CA VAL A 274 5.06 -10.39 18.47
C VAL A 274 4.18 -10.76 19.68
N PRO A 275 4.20 -10.02 20.82
CA PRO A 275 3.29 -10.34 21.91
C PRO A 275 1.81 -10.28 21.50
N THR A 276 1.41 -9.30 20.70
CA THR A 276 0.04 -9.20 20.16
C THR A 276 -0.29 -10.38 19.25
N LEU A 277 0.59 -10.70 18.31
CA LEU A 277 0.42 -11.84 17.39
C LEU A 277 0.25 -13.16 18.14
N MET A 278 0.98 -13.35 19.23
CA MET A 278 0.95 -14.56 20.07
C MET A 278 -0.13 -14.51 21.18
N GLY A 279 -1.01 -13.51 21.19
CA GLY A 279 -2.07 -13.36 22.19
C GLY A 279 -1.56 -13.11 23.62
N LYS A 280 -0.35 -12.58 23.78
CA LYS A 280 0.24 -12.26 25.09
C LYS A 280 -0.22 -10.89 25.59
N LYS A 281 -0.31 -10.72 26.92
CA LYS A 281 -0.80 -9.48 27.55
C LYS A 281 0.26 -8.39 27.72
N ASN A 282 1.52 -8.69 27.52
CA ASN A 282 2.66 -7.78 27.78
C ASN A 282 3.07 -6.95 26.54
N GLN A 283 2.16 -6.70 25.62
CA GLN A 283 2.42 -5.86 24.44
C GLN A 283 2.72 -4.42 24.87
N LYS A 284 3.90 -3.93 24.49
CA LYS A 284 4.26 -2.51 24.61
C LYS A 284 3.39 -1.68 23.68
N LYS A 285 3.11 -0.44 24.06
CA LYS A 285 2.35 0.53 23.27
C LYS A 285 3.22 1.73 22.96
N HIS A 286 3.00 2.33 21.80
CA HIS A 286 3.53 3.65 21.51
C HIS A 286 2.87 4.72 22.37
N ASP A 287 3.65 5.68 22.86
CA ASP A 287 3.11 6.88 23.52
C ASP A 287 2.38 7.76 22.50
N TYR A 288 2.89 7.81 21.28
CA TYR A 288 2.28 8.45 20.11
C TYR A 288 2.79 7.81 18.82
N LEU A 289 2.07 8.00 17.71
CA LEU A 289 2.52 7.73 16.35
C LEU A 289 2.63 9.05 15.60
N TYR A 290 3.60 9.15 14.70
CA TYR A 290 3.91 10.35 13.94
C TYR A 290 4.04 10.06 12.44
N TRP A 291 3.51 10.95 11.61
CA TRP A 291 3.62 10.91 10.15
C TRP A 291 3.92 12.29 9.60
N GLU A 292 4.76 12.32 8.57
CA GLU A 292 4.97 13.46 7.68
C GLU A 292 4.75 13.04 6.24
N PHE A 293 4.14 13.92 5.47
CA PHE A 293 3.93 13.69 4.06
C PHE A 293 4.10 15.00 3.26
N PRO A 294 5.19 15.16 2.48
CA PRO A 294 5.51 16.41 1.81
C PRO A 294 4.64 16.70 0.59
N ALA A 295 3.85 15.72 0.10
CA ALA A 295 2.93 15.97 -1.00
C ALA A 295 1.63 16.65 -0.53
N TYR A 296 0.79 17.05 -1.49
CA TYR A 296 -0.49 17.74 -1.24
C TYR A 296 -0.34 18.95 -0.32
N LYS A 297 0.67 19.81 -0.61
CA LYS A 297 1.00 21.05 0.12
C LYS A 297 1.59 20.85 1.51
N GLY A 298 2.07 19.64 1.82
CA GLY A 298 2.70 19.29 3.08
C GLY A 298 1.71 19.01 4.21
N GLN A 299 1.91 17.87 4.87
CA GLN A 299 1.05 17.38 5.92
C GLN A 299 1.87 16.76 7.07
N GLN A 300 1.38 16.91 8.29
CA GLN A 300 1.85 16.18 9.47
C GLN A 300 0.66 15.60 10.22
N ALA A 301 0.83 14.45 10.88
CA ALA A 301 -0.16 13.91 11.80
C ALA A 301 0.50 13.29 13.04
N VAL A 302 -0.21 13.39 14.15
CA VAL A 302 0.09 12.67 15.40
C VAL A 302 -1.15 11.92 15.84
N ARG A 303 -0.97 10.65 16.22
CA ARG A 303 -1.96 9.90 16.97
C ARG A 303 -1.45 9.65 18.38
N MET A 304 -2.21 10.07 19.39
CA MET A 304 -1.94 9.88 20.82
C MET A 304 -3.18 9.30 21.49
N GLY A 305 -3.20 7.99 21.69
CA GLY A 305 -4.39 7.28 22.18
C GLY A 305 -5.59 7.47 21.24
N LYS A 306 -6.67 8.06 21.74
CA LYS A 306 -7.86 8.38 20.94
C LYS A 306 -7.72 9.65 20.10
N TRP A 307 -6.77 10.52 20.41
CA TRP A 307 -6.59 11.80 19.75
C TRP A 307 -5.81 11.64 18.45
N LYS A 308 -6.33 12.23 17.37
CA LYS A 308 -5.65 12.42 16.09
C LYS A 308 -5.54 13.90 15.80
N ALA A 309 -4.32 14.37 15.64
CA ALA A 309 -4.05 15.74 15.23
C ALA A 309 -3.44 15.79 13.86
N ILE A 310 -3.83 16.76 13.06
CA ILE A 310 -3.38 16.95 11.67
C ILE A 310 -3.01 18.40 11.43
N ARG A 311 -1.87 18.64 10.78
CA ARG A 311 -1.52 19.89 10.08
C ARG A 311 -1.62 19.66 8.58
N ARG A 312 -2.22 20.61 7.85
CA ARG A 312 -2.33 20.55 6.38
C ARG A 312 -1.92 21.88 5.76
N ASN A 313 -1.47 21.83 4.50
CA ASN A 313 -1.05 23.01 3.75
C ASN A 313 0.15 23.73 4.40
N ILE A 314 1.09 22.97 4.92
CA ILE A 314 2.28 23.49 5.63
C ILE A 314 3.08 24.42 4.71
N TYR A 315 3.26 24.07 3.44
CA TYR A 315 3.96 24.91 2.46
C TYR A 315 3.28 26.25 2.17
N GLU A 316 2.00 26.40 2.52
CA GLU A 316 1.25 27.64 2.44
C GLU A 316 1.31 28.45 3.77
N GLY A 317 2.15 28.02 4.72
CA GLY A 317 2.30 28.67 6.02
C GLY A 317 1.22 28.31 7.05
N ASN A 318 0.37 27.32 6.76
CA ASN A 318 -0.65 26.90 7.70
C ASN A 318 -0.07 25.91 8.73
N LEU A 319 0.10 26.35 9.98
CA LEU A 319 0.57 25.53 11.11
C LEU A 319 -0.54 25.23 12.11
N ALA A 320 -1.78 25.61 11.81
CA ALA A 320 -2.94 25.29 12.67
C ALA A 320 -3.14 23.78 12.79
N ILE A 321 -3.49 23.35 13.99
CA ILE A 321 -3.79 21.95 14.29
C ILE A 321 -5.29 21.73 14.21
N GLU A 322 -5.70 20.74 13.43
CA GLU A 322 -7.01 20.12 13.50
C GLU A 322 -6.91 18.95 14.48
N LEU A 323 -7.83 18.85 15.44
CA LEU A 323 -7.86 17.78 16.46
C LEU A 323 -9.17 17.00 16.38
N TYR A 324 -9.06 15.67 16.35
CA TYR A 324 -10.19 14.76 16.26
C TYR A 324 -10.16 13.72 17.39
N ASP A 325 -11.33 13.42 17.96
CA ASP A 325 -11.53 12.32 18.93
C ASP A 325 -12.02 11.08 18.17
N LEU A 326 -11.12 10.15 17.86
CA LEU A 326 -11.44 8.97 17.05
C LEU A 326 -12.36 7.94 17.72
N GLU A 327 -12.61 8.05 19.04
CA GLU A 327 -13.61 7.21 19.70
C GLU A 327 -15.04 7.67 19.39
N SER A 328 -15.24 8.98 19.22
CA SER A 328 -16.55 9.56 18.92
C SER A 328 -16.72 10.00 17.47
N ASP A 329 -15.62 10.25 16.76
CA ASP A 329 -15.57 10.77 15.38
C ASP A 329 -14.48 10.06 14.57
N ILE A 330 -14.73 8.80 14.22
CA ILE A 330 -13.79 7.98 13.47
C ILE A 330 -13.59 8.46 12.03
N GLN A 331 -14.48 9.32 11.52
CA GLN A 331 -14.43 9.89 10.17
C GLN A 331 -13.70 11.24 10.11
N GLU A 332 -13.24 11.76 11.25
CA GLU A 332 -12.48 13.03 11.37
C GLU A 332 -13.24 14.22 10.75
N LEU A 333 -14.53 14.35 11.08
CA LEU A 333 -15.42 15.39 10.54
C LEU A 333 -15.51 16.62 11.43
N LYS A 334 -15.29 16.47 12.75
CA LYS A 334 -15.46 17.52 13.75
C LYS A 334 -14.14 17.89 14.38
N ASN A 335 -13.56 19.01 13.93
CA ASN A 335 -12.40 19.58 14.62
C ASN A 335 -12.78 20.11 16.00
N VAL A 336 -12.15 19.59 17.06
CA VAL A 336 -12.39 19.95 18.45
C VAL A 336 -11.17 20.64 19.10
N ALA A 337 -10.23 21.16 18.31
CA ALA A 337 -8.99 21.77 18.81
C ALA A 337 -9.25 22.88 19.83
N ASP A 338 -10.23 23.77 19.58
CA ASP A 338 -10.57 24.88 20.47
C ASP A 338 -11.14 24.42 21.82
N GLN A 339 -11.66 23.19 21.89
CA GLN A 339 -12.26 22.62 23.11
C GLN A 339 -11.23 21.87 23.97
N HIS A 340 -10.04 21.57 23.40
CA HIS A 340 -9.01 20.73 24.01
C HIS A 340 -7.60 21.32 23.85
N MET A 341 -7.42 22.57 24.24
CA MET A 341 -6.16 23.31 24.11
C MET A 341 -4.99 22.69 24.86
N ASP A 342 -5.25 21.95 25.94
CA ASP A 342 -4.25 21.19 26.68
C ASP A 342 -3.70 20.02 25.86
N ILE A 343 -4.56 19.34 25.11
CA ILE A 343 -4.16 18.26 24.18
C ILE A 343 -3.41 18.84 22.98
N VAL A 344 -3.91 19.92 22.39
CA VAL A 344 -3.23 20.64 21.29
C VAL A 344 -1.80 21.02 21.72
N LYS A 345 -1.61 21.58 22.91
CA LYS A 345 -0.28 21.96 23.42
C LYS A 345 0.66 20.75 23.56
N LYS A 346 0.16 19.62 24.08
CA LYS A 346 0.96 18.37 24.16
C LYS A 346 1.37 17.88 22.79
N ILE A 347 0.44 17.87 21.84
CA ILE A 347 0.68 17.39 20.47
C ILE A 347 1.62 18.34 19.73
N THR A 348 1.54 19.66 19.93
CA THR A 348 2.51 20.61 19.38
C THR A 348 3.93 20.25 19.81
N THR A 349 4.12 19.97 21.10
CA THR A 349 5.44 19.54 21.61
C THR A 349 5.92 18.22 20.96
N ILE A 350 5.00 17.28 20.69
CA ILE A 350 5.33 16.03 19.98
C ILE A 350 5.74 16.33 18.52
N LEU A 351 4.96 17.16 17.81
CA LEU A 351 5.24 17.53 16.44
C LEU A 351 6.62 18.17 16.30
N ASP A 352 6.95 19.12 17.18
CA ASP A 352 8.22 19.83 17.18
C ASP A 352 9.42 18.91 17.50
N LYS A 353 9.20 17.90 18.38
CA LYS A 353 10.25 16.94 18.77
C LYS A 353 10.47 15.83 17.74
N ALA A 354 9.37 15.36 17.13
CA ALA A 354 9.39 14.21 16.22
C ALA A 354 9.81 14.59 14.80
N HIS A 355 9.66 15.87 14.44
CA HIS A 355 10.10 16.38 13.16
C HIS A 355 11.62 16.23 12.98
N THR A 356 12.04 15.76 11.82
CA THR A 356 13.44 15.66 11.43
C THR A 356 13.58 16.18 10.00
N PRO A 357 14.41 17.21 9.76
CA PRO A 357 14.64 17.75 8.43
C PRO A 357 15.07 16.69 7.42
N SER A 358 14.48 16.69 6.24
CA SER A 358 14.87 15.77 5.17
C SER A 358 16.23 16.14 4.59
N HIS A 359 17.04 15.13 4.28
CA HIS A 359 18.28 15.35 3.50
C HIS A 359 18.02 15.82 2.06
N LEU A 360 16.80 15.61 1.55
CA LEU A 360 16.38 16.04 0.22
C LEU A 360 15.60 17.34 0.33
N GLU A 361 16.15 18.41 -0.20
CA GLU A 361 15.56 19.77 -0.19
C GLU A 361 14.07 19.78 -0.62
N ARG A 362 13.73 19.01 -1.66
CA ARG A 362 12.34 18.91 -2.15
C ARG A 362 11.33 18.33 -1.16
N PHE A 363 11.79 17.75 -0.06
CA PHE A 363 10.95 17.18 1.00
C PHE A 363 11.07 17.92 2.32
N GLN A 364 11.86 19.01 2.36
CA GLN A 364 11.99 19.88 3.52
C GLN A 364 10.73 20.72 3.70
N PHE A 365 10.51 21.14 4.93
CA PHE A 365 9.42 22.04 5.33
C PHE A 365 10.02 23.34 5.88
N PRO A 366 10.38 24.33 5.03
CA PRO A 366 10.95 25.59 5.49
C PRO A 366 10.09 26.31 6.54
N GLN A 367 8.77 26.08 6.52
CA GLN A 367 7.84 26.62 7.50
C GLN A 367 7.97 25.99 8.90
N LEU A 368 8.67 24.84 9.01
CA LEU A 368 8.98 24.16 10.27
C LEU A 368 10.42 24.44 10.72
N GLY A 369 11.21 25.15 9.90
CA GLY A 369 12.59 25.54 10.24
C GLY A 369 13.68 24.68 9.60
N ASP A 370 13.36 23.92 8.55
CA ASP A 370 14.32 23.12 7.77
C ASP A 370 15.30 23.99 6.97
#